data_c4c2ae8ee77761d806d66c7d34853358
#
_entry.id   c4c2ae8ee77761d806d66c7d34853358
#
_cell.length_a   1.000
_cell.length_b   1.000
_cell.length_c   1.000
_cell.angle_alpha   90.00
_cell.angle_beta   90.00
_cell.angle_gamma   90.00
#
_symmetry.space_group_name_H-M   'P 1'
#
loop_
_entity.id
_entity.type
_entity.pdbx_description
1 polymer ?
#
loop_
_entity_poly.entity_id
_entity_poly.type
_entity_poly.pdbx_seq_one_letter_code
_entity_poly.pdbx_strand_id
1 'polypeptide(L)'
;MTKFSTLHRAIPALFVLLAVYYALPLLLKIDWWGVRDWDLFTTIAAVPAGTVLHYGQFPFWNPYLGGGNILFHHPEVTVLSPFFLLYLIFGSVVGLKLQVLVCYGLGFGGSYLLARAFGVSRVAGVLFSVAYFGSVHFALHIAEGHMPFTHYCFLPWFSYFVIESHNRRHWIIWAALALMLMVLGNGGAVPLVYTLLFTGLLCVLLGLRDGRTAYLVNFVAATIAGLGLAAVKFLPGVIYLAENRWEGNPDESIPFSALGKIFFGFEHSLFVKHFDEQTWAWHEYGAYTSPLLVLLAMTALVWRFRQQWPWLVMAAFFLLLGLGDFGAISPWAILTSLPGFASMRGTGRAFHFVILAVAMLGAIGYDLLCARLSVSRSMISRVVVNLAAVGIIGTNLIFAWNILSEANRQPPEPVHRAEQFRQAIDTQGRAFRSYLANRGALRSAWLSAYHPSRGLVTDNGEVLQEFVLEGEARVNAREITPNVMTYDITGSTAGRMVTGMGFDKGWAAADGRPLEAVNGLICFAFDRGNQKVILRYRTPHLWLGLAVSLASLAALGGMWYHVRRPTRSS
;
A
#
# COMPACT_ATOMS: atom_id res chain seq x y z
N MET A 1 -39.40 -12.95 16.02
CA MET A 1 -38.40 -11.85 16.15
C MET A 1 -37.02 -12.30 16.60
N THR A 2 -36.82 -13.41 17.27
CA THR A 2 -35.55 -13.89 17.85
C THR A 2 -34.53 -14.46 16.85
N LYS A 3 -34.94 -15.04 15.72
CA LYS A 3 -34.02 -15.56 14.68
C LYS A 3 -33.29 -14.47 13.84
N PHE A 4 -33.81 -13.25 13.78
CA PHE A 4 -33.20 -12.14 13.05
C PHE A 4 -32.02 -11.50 13.79
N SER A 5 -32.00 -11.57 15.13
CA SER A 5 -30.93 -10.97 15.94
C SER A 5 -29.64 -11.80 15.95
N THR A 6 -29.72 -13.13 15.87
CA THR A 6 -28.56 -14.04 15.88
C THR A 6 -27.75 -13.96 14.59
N LEU A 7 -28.42 -13.84 13.42
CA LEU A 7 -27.72 -13.74 12.12
C LEU A 7 -26.95 -12.41 11.96
N HIS A 8 -27.41 -11.34 12.59
CA HIS A 8 -26.69 -10.05 12.58
C HIS A 8 -25.37 -10.10 13.37
N ARG A 9 -25.31 -10.91 14.43
CA ARG A 9 -24.09 -11.09 15.24
C ARG A 9 -23.13 -12.12 14.64
N ALA A 10 -23.62 -13.05 13.82
CA ALA A 10 -22.82 -14.11 13.22
C ALA A 10 -21.89 -13.62 12.10
N ILE A 11 -22.29 -12.60 11.31
CA ILE A 11 -21.49 -12.11 10.18
C ILE A 11 -20.16 -11.47 10.62
N PRO A 12 -20.12 -10.53 11.60
CA PRO A 12 -18.85 -10.02 12.10
C PRO A 12 -17.93 -11.13 12.66
N ALA A 13 -18.49 -12.09 13.40
CA ALA A 13 -17.73 -13.23 13.91
C ALA A 13 -17.16 -14.08 12.77
N LEU A 14 -17.92 -14.31 11.70
CA LEU A 14 -17.44 -15.00 10.50
C LEU A 14 -16.25 -14.27 9.87
N PHE A 15 -16.32 -12.92 9.75
CA PHE A 15 -15.21 -12.15 9.17
C PHE A 15 -13.96 -12.16 10.06
N VAL A 16 -14.11 -12.18 11.37
CA VAL A 16 -12.98 -12.41 12.29
C VAL A 16 -12.36 -13.79 12.07
N LEU A 17 -13.18 -14.85 11.97
CA LEU A 17 -12.70 -16.20 11.70
C LEU A 17 -12.00 -16.31 10.33
N LEU A 18 -12.54 -15.68 9.29
CA LEU A 18 -11.92 -15.62 7.97
C LEU A 18 -10.60 -14.87 8.03
N ALA A 19 -10.53 -13.71 8.69
CA ALA A 19 -9.30 -12.95 8.86
C ALA A 19 -8.22 -13.77 9.58
N VAL A 20 -8.59 -14.47 10.64
CA VAL A 20 -7.68 -15.40 11.35
C VAL A 20 -7.24 -16.53 10.41
N TYR A 21 -8.14 -17.14 9.65
CA TYR A 21 -7.80 -18.21 8.70
C TYR A 21 -6.77 -17.75 7.67
N TYR A 22 -6.99 -16.59 7.03
CA TYR A 22 -6.06 -16.03 6.02
C TYR A 22 -4.72 -15.60 6.64
N ALA A 23 -4.71 -15.07 7.85
CA ALA A 23 -3.47 -14.69 8.52
C ALA A 23 -2.74 -15.87 9.19
N LEU A 24 -3.42 -16.99 9.45
CA LEU A 24 -2.90 -18.11 10.24
C LEU A 24 -1.56 -18.68 9.71
N PRO A 25 -1.34 -18.86 8.39
CA PRO A 25 -0.04 -19.32 7.90
C PRO A 25 1.13 -18.40 8.30
N LEU A 26 0.88 -17.09 8.40
CA LEU A 26 1.86 -16.10 8.87
C LEU A 26 2.01 -16.12 10.38
N LEU A 27 0.89 -16.31 11.11
CA LEU A 27 0.86 -16.30 12.57
C LEU A 27 1.49 -17.56 13.19
N LEU A 28 1.43 -18.70 12.49
CA LEU A 28 2.13 -19.93 12.91
C LEU A 28 3.65 -19.80 12.91
N LYS A 29 4.18 -18.81 12.18
CA LYS A 29 5.61 -18.47 12.09
C LYS A 29 5.78 -17.00 12.48
N ILE A 30 5.21 -16.61 13.60
CA ILE A 30 5.04 -15.19 13.95
C ILE A 30 6.36 -14.43 14.12
N ASP A 31 7.41 -15.11 14.54
CA ASP A 31 8.77 -14.59 14.75
C ASP A 31 9.68 -14.70 13.50
N TRP A 32 9.27 -15.44 12.46
CA TRP A 32 10.05 -15.59 11.24
C TRP A 32 10.08 -14.29 10.43
N TRP A 33 11.24 -13.97 9.85
CA TRP A 33 11.44 -12.67 9.20
C TRP A 33 10.75 -12.58 7.84
N GLY A 34 10.75 -13.61 7.07
CA GLY A 34 10.30 -13.57 5.69
C GLY A 34 11.43 -13.24 4.71
N VAL A 35 11.13 -13.39 3.44
CA VAL A 35 12.06 -13.21 2.33
C VAL A 35 11.53 -12.18 1.33
N ARG A 36 12.36 -11.74 0.39
CA ARG A 36 12.00 -10.79 -0.67
C ARG A 36 11.49 -9.46 -0.07
N ASP A 37 10.31 -9.00 -0.48
CA ASP A 37 9.76 -7.73 -0.01
C ASP A 37 9.36 -7.75 1.47
N TRP A 38 9.13 -8.93 2.06
CA TRP A 38 9.01 -9.04 3.52
C TRP A 38 10.23 -8.52 4.27
N ASP A 39 11.45 -8.85 3.80
CA ASP A 39 12.69 -8.36 4.40
C ASP A 39 12.79 -6.84 4.31
N LEU A 40 12.45 -6.27 3.15
CA LEU A 40 12.44 -4.84 2.91
C LEU A 40 11.38 -4.12 3.78
N PHE A 41 10.12 -4.57 3.76
CA PHE A 41 9.06 -3.91 4.52
C PHE A 41 9.18 -4.12 6.02
N THR A 42 9.79 -5.23 6.47
CA THR A 42 10.18 -5.40 7.87
C THR A 42 11.20 -4.34 8.29
N THR A 43 12.17 -4.04 7.43
CA THR A 43 13.14 -2.96 7.65
C THR A 43 12.45 -1.59 7.68
N ILE A 44 11.59 -1.30 6.72
CA ILE A 44 10.81 -0.05 6.63
C ILE A 44 9.92 0.16 7.87
N ALA A 45 9.41 -0.91 8.46
CA ALA A 45 8.65 -0.84 9.71
C ALA A 45 9.55 -0.72 10.95
N ALA A 46 10.72 -1.37 10.93
CA ALA A 46 11.65 -1.39 12.05
C ALA A 46 12.37 -0.06 12.26
N VAL A 47 12.78 0.61 11.17
CA VAL A 47 13.53 1.87 11.27
C VAL A 47 12.74 2.95 12.00
N PRO A 48 11.48 3.27 11.65
CA PRO A 48 10.73 4.29 12.40
C PRO A 48 10.42 3.87 13.84
N ALA A 49 10.14 2.59 14.09
CA ALA A 49 9.92 2.09 15.44
C ALA A 49 11.20 2.21 16.29
N GLY A 50 12.35 1.80 15.75
CA GLY A 50 13.64 1.97 16.42
C GLY A 50 14.03 3.43 16.60
N THR A 51 13.68 4.32 15.66
CA THR A 51 13.93 5.76 15.79
C THR A 51 13.20 6.34 17.03
N VAL A 52 11.96 5.91 17.25
CA VAL A 52 11.19 6.35 18.44
C VAL A 52 11.71 5.67 19.71
N LEU A 53 11.87 4.34 19.69
CA LEU A 53 12.11 3.57 20.90
C LEU A 53 13.56 3.66 21.42
N HIS A 54 14.55 3.71 20.50
CA HIS A 54 15.97 3.73 20.89
C HIS A 54 16.57 5.12 20.96
N TYR A 55 16.09 6.04 20.10
CA TYR A 55 16.68 7.38 20.02
C TYR A 55 15.76 8.48 20.57
N GLY A 56 14.50 8.19 20.91
CA GLY A 56 13.52 9.18 21.34
C GLY A 56 13.24 10.28 20.29
N GLN A 57 13.50 9.97 19.01
CA GLN A 57 13.37 10.92 17.90
C GLN A 57 12.11 10.63 17.08
N PHE A 58 11.52 11.67 16.50
CA PHE A 58 10.47 11.48 15.50
C PHE A 58 11.11 10.98 14.19
N PRO A 59 10.55 9.97 13.51
CA PRO A 59 11.21 9.26 12.41
C PRO A 59 11.12 10.02 11.08
N PHE A 60 11.96 11.02 10.87
CA PHE A 60 12.01 11.82 9.64
C PHE A 60 12.88 11.20 8.56
N TRP A 61 14.02 10.59 8.91
CA TRP A 61 15.03 10.08 8.00
C TRP A 61 15.36 8.62 8.25
N ASN A 62 15.64 7.88 7.18
CA ASN A 62 16.08 6.49 7.21
C ASN A 62 17.54 6.39 6.76
N PRO A 63 18.51 6.20 7.65
CA PRO A 63 19.91 6.07 7.29
C PRO A 63 20.28 4.70 6.72
N TYR A 64 19.41 3.69 6.84
CA TYR A 64 19.74 2.29 6.58
C TYR A 64 19.56 1.86 5.13
N LEU A 65 18.78 2.57 4.33
CA LEU A 65 18.45 2.20 2.96
C LEU A 65 18.83 3.30 1.96
N GLY A 66 19.49 2.92 0.85
CA GLY A 66 19.84 3.82 -0.24
C GLY A 66 20.85 4.92 0.11
N GLY A 67 21.73 4.66 1.07
CA GLY A 67 22.67 5.68 1.59
C GLY A 67 22.01 6.74 2.46
N GLY A 68 20.79 6.53 2.85
CA GLY A 68 19.89 7.44 3.56
C GLY A 68 18.78 7.96 2.67
N ASN A 69 17.55 7.98 3.20
CA ASN A 69 16.36 8.36 2.46
C ASN A 69 15.29 8.97 3.36
N ILE A 70 14.32 9.66 2.73
CA ILE A 70 13.14 10.15 3.42
C ILE A 70 12.39 9.02 4.12
N LEU A 71 11.86 9.27 5.32
CA LEU A 71 11.10 8.28 6.08
C LEU A 71 9.67 8.74 6.31
N PHE A 72 9.45 9.83 7.03
CA PHE A 72 8.12 10.29 7.44
C PHE A 72 7.14 10.47 6.28
N HIS A 73 7.55 11.18 5.24
CA HIS A 73 6.70 11.52 4.10
C HIS A 73 6.83 10.54 2.93
N HIS A 74 7.53 9.42 3.14
CA HIS A 74 7.52 8.34 2.15
C HIS A 74 6.12 7.70 2.08
N PRO A 75 5.53 7.52 0.89
CA PRO A 75 4.14 7.08 0.74
C PRO A 75 3.86 5.69 1.32
N GLU A 76 4.88 4.84 1.43
CA GLU A 76 4.74 3.45 1.90
C GLU A 76 5.19 3.23 3.35
N VAL A 77 5.37 4.29 4.12
CA VAL A 77 5.73 4.23 5.56
C VAL A 77 4.50 4.51 6.42
N THR A 78 4.34 3.77 7.52
CA THR A 78 3.12 3.76 8.35
C THR A 78 3.14 4.70 9.55
N VAL A 79 4.09 5.60 9.65
CA VAL A 79 4.13 6.63 10.71
C VAL A 79 2.84 7.47 10.67
N LEU A 80 2.22 7.76 11.80
CA LEU A 80 0.88 8.36 11.98
C LEU A 80 -0.31 7.44 11.63
N SER A 81 -0.09 6.20 11.23
CA SER A 81 -1.15 5.22 11.09
C SER A 81 -1.37 4.48 12.42
N PRO A 82 -2.61 4.04 12.74
CA PRO A 82 -2.85 3.15 13.88
C PRO A 82 -2.02 1.85 13.82
N PHE A 83 -1.65 1.39 12.64
CA PHE A 83 -0.79 0.22 12.47
C PHE A 83 0.63 0.43 13.01
N PHE A 84 1.11 1.67 13.07
CA PHE A 84 2.42 1.97 13.66
C PHE A 84 2.50 1.59 15.13
N LEU A 85 1.37 1.66 15.86
CA LEU A 85 1.31 1.19 17.25
C LEU A 85 1.61 -0.30 17.38
N LEU A 86 1.23 -1.12 16.39
CA LEU A 86 1.58 -2.53 16.38
C LEU A 86 3.09 -2.76 16.31
N TYR A 87 3.81 -1.91 15.56
CA TYR A 87 5.26 -2.00 15.45
C TYR A 87 5.97 -1.53 16.71
N LEU A 88 5.43 -0.50 17.37
CA LEU A 88 5.98 -0.01 18.64
C LEU A 88 5.78 -1.02 19.77
N ILE A 89 4.64 -1.71 19.82
CA ILE A 89 4.28 -2.63 20.92
C ILE A 89 4.87 -4.02 20.70
N PHE A 90 4.76 -4.57 19.48
CA PHE A 90 5.09 -5.97 19.18
C PHE A 90 6.36 -6.15 18.35
N GLY A 91 7.04 -5.03 17.98
CA GLY A 91 8.13 -5.06 17.01
C GLY A 91 7.65 -5.18 15.56
N SER A 92 8.55 -4.90 14.61
CA SER A 92 8.19 -4.83 13.18
C SER A 92 7.75 -6.18 12.60
N VAL A 93 8.42 -7.28 12.95
CA VAL A 93 8.12 -8.62 12.42
C VAL A 93 6.71 -9.08 12.79
N VAL A 94 6.40 -9.03 14.09
CA VAL A 94 5.08 -9.42 14.61
C VAL A 94 4.02 -8.39 14.20
N GLY A 95 4.35 -7.11 14.32
CA GLY A 95 3.44 -6.01 13.99
C GLY A 95 2.92 -6.04 12.56
N LEU A 96 3.78 -6.35 11.58
CA LEU A 96 3.37 -6.50 10.18
C LEU A 96 2.38 -7.67 9.97
N LYS A 97 2.57 -8.79 10.65
CA LYS A 97 1.65 -9.93 10.56
C LYS A 97 0.30 -9.63 11.21
N LEU A 98 0.33 -8.90 12.33
CA LEU A 98 -0.90 -8.39 12.95
C LEU A 98 -1.59 -7.35 12.07
N GLN A 99 -0.84 -6.51 11.34
CA GLN A 99 -1.42 -5.62 10.34
C GLN A 99 -2.17 -6.40 9.27
N VAL A 100 -1.58 -7.48 8.72
CA VAL A 100 -2.25 -8.35 7.75
C VAL A 100 -3.56 -8.91 8.31
N LEU A 101 -3.55 -9.42 9.54
CA LEU A 101 -4.75 -9.92 10.22
C LEU A 101 -5.85 -8.85 10.29
N VAL A 102 -5.52 -7.65 10.76
CA VAL A 102 -6.48 -6.56 10.91
C VAL A 102 -7.01 -6.10 9.54
N CYS A 103 -6.12 -6.02 8.53
CA CYS A 103 -6.50 -5.61 7.17
C CYS A 103 -7.43 -6.63 6.50
N TYR A 104 -7.25 -7.94 6.72
CA TYR A 104 -8.22 -8.93 6.24
C TYR A 104 -9.60 -8.72 6.88
N GLY A 105 -9.66 -8.50 8.20
CA GLY A 105 -10.93 -8.23 8.88
C GLY A 105 -11.63 -6.97 8.35
N LEU A 106 -10.88 -5.88 8.20
CA LEU A 106 -11.39 -4.62 7.63
C LEU A 106 -11.82 -4.81 6.17
N GLY A 107 -11.03 -5.51 5.36
CA GLY A 107 -11.32 -5.74 3.96
C GLY A 107 -12.59 -6.57 3.74
N PHE A 108 -12.78 -7.65 4.50
CA PHE A 108 -14.02 -8.44 4.44
C PHE A 108 -15.22 -7.61 4.87
N GLY A 109 -15.12 -6.86 5.97
CA GLY A 109 -16.19 -6.01 6.47
C GLY A 109 -16.59 -4.92 5.48
N GLY A 110 -15.61 -4.19 4.93
CA GLY A 110 -15.85 -3.15 3.93
C GLY A 110 -16.43 -3.70 2.64
N SER A 111 -15.90 -4.83 2.14
CA SER A 111 -16.41 -5.51 0.95
C SER A 111 -17.87 -5.92 1.14
N TYR A 112 -18.21 -6.51 2.28
CA TYR A 112 -19.59 -6.87 2.59
C TYR A 112 -20.52 -5.65 2.56
N LEU A 113 -20.14 -4.54 3.18
CA LEU A 113 -20.96 -3.33 3.19
C LEU A 113 -21.10 -2.74 1.79
N LEU A 114 -20.02 -2.71 0.99
CA LEU A 114 -20.08 -2.28 -0.39
C LEU A 114 -21.06 -3.12 -1.20
N ALA A 115 -20.99 -4.46 -1.10
CA ALA A 115 -21.95 -5.34 -1.77
C ALA A 115 -23.40 -5.08 -1.32
N ARG A 116 -23.60 -4.86 -0.01
CA ARG A 116 -24.93 -4.55 0.54
C ARG A 116 -25.51 -3.24 0.02
N ALA A 117 -24.66 -2.25 -0.31
CA ALA A 117 -25.11 -0.98 -0.94
C ALA A 117 -25.71 -1.22 -2.34
N PHE A 118 -25.30 -2.28 -3.03
CA PHE A 118 -25.89 -2.71 -4.31
C PHE A 118 -27.09 -3.66 -4.16
N GLY A 119 -27.62 -3.82 -2.96
CA GLY A 119 -28.85 -4.55 -2.70
C GLY A 119 -28.72 -6.09 -2.69
N VAL A 120 -27.51 -6.63 -2.75
CA VAL A 120 -27.32 -8.10 -2.69
C VAL A 120 -27.68 -8.67 -1.30
N SER A 121 -28.07 -9.93 -1.24
CA SER A 121 -28.40 -10.62 0.01
C SER A 121 -27.17 -10.76 0.93
N ARG A 122 -27.39 -11.18 2.17
CA ARG A 122 -26.29 -11.38 3.14
C ARG A 122 -25.31 -12.47 2.67
N VAL A 123 -25.84 -13.57 2.14
CA VAL A 123 -25.03 -14.69 1.65
C VAL A 123 -24.22 -14.25 0.44
N ALA A 124 -24.84 -13.56 -0.52
CA ALA A 124 -24.16 -13.00 -1.66
C ALA A 124 -23.10 -11.96 -1.27
N GLY A 125 -23.33 -11.17 -0.22
CA GLY A 125 -22.36 -10.24 0.34
C GLY A 125 -21.13 -10.96 0.92
N VAL A 126 -21.32 -12.09 1.61
CA VAL A 126 -20.20 -12.92 2.08
C VAL A 126 -19.46 -13.55 0.90
N LEU A 127 -20.17 -14.08 -0.09
CA LEU A 127 -19.58 -14.62 -1.32
C LEU A 127 -18.70 -13.57 -2.02
N PHE A 128 -19.22 -12.35 -2.20
CA PHE A 128 -18.46 -11.23 -2.75
C PHE A 128 -17.19 -10.95 -1.93
N SER A 129 -17.32 -10.85 -0.60
CA SER A 129 -16.21 -10.50 0.27
C SER A 129 -15.05 -11.50 0.15
N VAL A 130 -15.36 -12.80 0.14
CA VAL A 130 -14.35 -13.86 0.00
C VAL A 130 -13.80 -13.92 -1.41
N ALA A 131 -14.65 -13.82 -2.44
CA ALA A 131 -14.21 -13.87 -3.83
C ALA A 131 -13.33 -12.68 -4.23
N TYR A 132 -13.54 -11.52 -3.63
CA TYR A 132 -12.77 -10.31 -3.89
C TYR A 132 -11.58 -10.17 -2.92
N PHE A 133 -11.83 -9.91 -1.63
CA PHE A 133 -10.76 -9.60 -0.69
C PHE A 133 -9.98 -10.83 -0.24
N GLY A 134 -10.60 -12.01 -0.25
CA GLY A 134 -9.95 -13.30 -0.09
C GLY A 134 -9.41 -13.90 -1.38
N SER A 135 -9.27 -13.13 -2.45
CA SER A 135 -8.78 -13.62 -3.74
C SER A 135 -7.33 -14.08 -3.70
N VAL A 136 -6.99 -14.98 -4.62
CA VAL A 136 -5.63 -15.46 -4.83
C VAL A 136 -4.66 -14.31 -5.16
N HIS A 137 -5.11 -13.33 -5.93
CA HIS A 137 -4.30 -12.14 -6.26
C HIS A 137 -3.84 -11.39 -5.01
N PHE A 138 -4.76 -11.17 -4.06
CA PHE A 138 -4.41 -10.52 -2.81
C PHE A 138 -3.47 -11.36 -1.96
N ALA A 139 -3.72 -12.68 -1.88
CA ALA A 139 -2.85 -13.61 -1.16
C ALA A 139 -1.43 -13.67 -1.74
N LEU A 140 -1.26 -13.61 -3.06
CA LEU A 140 0.04 -13.56 -3.73
C LEU A 140 0.84 -12.30 -3.35
N HIS A 141 0.22 -11.14 -3.37
CA HIS A 141 0.88 -9.89 -2.95
C HIS A 141 1.29 -9.93 -1.48
N ILE A 142 0.42 -10.44 -0.59
CA ILE A 142 0.76 -10.57 0.83
C ILE A 142 1.90 -11.58 1.03
N ALA A 143 1.89 -12.69 0.31
CA ALA A 143 2.92 -13.70 0.45
C ALA A 143 4.29 -13.22 -0.08
N GLU A 144 4.34 -12.40 -1.14
CA GLU A 144 5.55 -11.73 -1.62
C GLU A 144 6.10 -10.70 -0.61
N GLY A 145 5.21 -10.09 0.19
CA GLY A 145 5.58 -9.05 1.14
C GLY A 145 5.19 -7.64 0.70
N HIS A 146 4.33 -7.50 -0.29
CA HIS A 146 3.82 -6.21 -0.76
C HIS A 146 2.89 -5.58 0.28
N MET A 147 3.45 -5.13 1.41
CA MET A 147 2.69 -4.56 2.53
C MET A 147 1.79 -3.38 2.16
N PRO A 148 2.12 -2.51 1.18
CA PRO A 148 1.20 -1.48 0.71
C PRO A 148 -0.17 -2.01 0.29
N PHE A 149 -0.23 -3.21 -0.29
CA PHE A 149 -1.48 -3.84 -0.73
C PHE A 149 -2.44 -4.17 0.42
N THR A 150 -1.96 -4.32 1.66
CA THR A 150 -2.83 -4.49 2.83
C THR A 150 -3.82 -3.33 2.96
N HIS A 151 -3.44 -2.12 2.53
CA HIS A 151 -4.26 -0.91 2.62
C HIS A 151 -5.40 -0.84 1.59
N TYR A 152 -5.46 -1.76 0.63
CA TYR A 152 -6.68 -1.97 -0.14
C TYR A 152 -7.88 -2.36 0.74
N CYS A 153 -7.65 -2.74 2.01
CA CYS A 153 -8.74 -2.93 2.96
C CYS A 153 -9.63 -1.69 3.12
N PHE A 154 -9.09 -0.48 2.88
CA PHE A 154 -9.84 0.78 2.96
C PHE A 154 -10.60 1.13 1.67
N LEU A 155 -10.25 0.55 0.51
CA LEU A 155 -10.94 0.80 -0.76
C LEU A 155 -12.45 0.53 -0.68
N PRO A 156 -12.92 -0.65 -0.21
CA PRO A 156 -14.35 -0.92 -0.17
C PRO A 156 -15.08 -0.02 0.83
N TRP A 157 -14.45 0.40 1.94
CA TRP A 157 -15.00 1.38 2.86
C TRP A 157 -15.14 2.76 2.21
N PHE A 158 -14.08 3.24 1.54
CA PHE A 158 -14.10 4.51 0.83
C PHE A 158 -15.21 4.53 -0.21
N SER A 159 -15.24 3.52 -1.10
CA SER A 159 -16.27 3.40 -2.14
C SER A 159 -17.68 3.29 -1.55
N TYR A 160 -17.88 2.50 -0.50
CA TYR A 160 -19.15 2.36 0.18
C TYR A 160 -19.65 3.70 0.73
N PHE A 161 -18.81 4.41 1.47
CA PHE A 161 -19.19 5.69 2.06
C PHE A 161 -19.43 6.79 1.01
N VAL A 162 -18.65 6.81 -0.08
CA VAL A 162 -18.87 7.73 -1.20
C VAL A 162 -20.23 7.47 -1.84
N ILE A 163 -20.58 6.22 -2.12
CA ILE A 163 -21.86 5.85 -2.74
C ILE A 163 -23.02 6.18 -1.80
N GLU A 164 -22.95 5.76 -0.53
CA GLU A 164 -24.02 5.99 0.44
C GLU A 164 -24.17 7.47 0.87
N SER A 165 -23.15 8.30 0.67
CA SER A 165 -23.24 9.74 0.96
C SER A 165 -24.26 10.47 0.09
N HIS A 166 -24.73 9.84 -1.02
CA HIS A 166 -25.87 10.30 -1.79
C HIS A 166 -27.14 10.39 -0.93
N ASN A 167 -27.35 9.45 -0.02
CA ASN A 167 -28.49 9.41 0.87
C ASN A 167 -28.24 10.18 2.19
N ARG A 168 -26.98 10.28 2.61
CA ARG A 168 -26.56 10.82 3.92
C ARG A 168 -25.26 11.60 3.79
N ARG A 169 -25.32 12.90 3.58
CA ARG A 169 -24.14 13.75 3.34
C ARG A 169 -23.01 13.60 4.36
N HIS A 170 -23.32 13.33 5.64
CA HIS A 170 -22.27 13.13 6.66
C HIS A 170 -21.37 11.92 6.42
N TRP A 171 -21.75 11.01 5.52
CA TRP A 171 -20.93 9.85 5.16
C TRP A 171 -19.68 10.23 4.36
N ILE A 172 -19.62 11.43 3.78
CA ILE A 172 -18.42 12.01 3.19
C ILE A 172 -17.28 12.06 4.24
N ILE A 173 -17.58 12.32 5.50
CA ILE A 173 -16.59 12.32 6.59
C ILE A 173 -15.95 10.94 6.76
N TRP A 174 -16.78 9.89 6.75
CA TRP A 174 -16.28 8.51 6.87
C TRP A 174 -15.48 8.08 5.65
N ALA A 175 -15.88 8.51 4.45
CA ALA A 175 -15.10 8.31 3.24
C ALA A 175 -13.73 9.02 3.35
N ALA A 176 -13.71 10.28 3.76
CA ALA A 176 -12.48 11.03 3.97
C ALA A 176 -11.56 10.38 5.01
N LEU A 177 -12.12 9.86 6.11
CA LEU A 177 -11.35 9.13 7.14
C LEU A 177 -10.76 7.82 6.59
N ALA A 178 -11.52 7.06 5.79
CA ALA A 178 -11.01 5.83 5.17
C ALA A 178 -9.84 6.12 4.22
N LEU A 179 -9.95 7.18 3.40
CA LEU A 179 -8.88 7.60 2.50
C LEU A 179 -7.66 8.13 3.28
N MET A 180 -7.89 8.94 4.31
CA MET A 180 -6.83 9.41 5.21
C MET A 180 -6.05 8.24 5.82
N LEU A 181 -6.73 7.22 6.36
CA LEU A 181 -6.09 6.05 6.96
C LEU A 181 -5.27 5.25 5.93
N MET A 182 -5.73 5.16 4.68
CA MET A 182 -4.97 4.56 3.59
C MET A 182 -3.67 5.32 3.34
N VAL A 183 -3.72 6.65 3.26
CA VAL A 183 -2.56 7.51 2.94
C VAL A 183 -1.58 7.61 4.10
N LEU A 184 -2.06 7.76 5.34
CA LEU A 184 -1.20 7.80 6.53
C LEU A 184 -0.55 6.44 6.81
N GLY A 185 -1.16 5.36 6.35
CA GLY A 185 -0.56 4.03 6.32
C GLY A 185 0.50 3.90 5.23
N ASN A 186 0.70 2.68 4.75
CA ASN A 186 1.60 2.41 3.63
C ASN A 186 0.87 2.29 2.27
N GLY A 187 -0.38 2.74 2.19
CA GLY A 187 -1.21 2.72 0.98
C GLY A 187 -1.17 4.02 0.16
N GLY A 188 -0.24 4.93 0.45
CA GLY A 188 -0.19 6.25 -0.18
C GLY A 188 0.36 6.30 -1.60
N ALA A 189 0.81 5.18 -2.15
CA ALA A 189 1.28 5.06 -3.53
C ALA A 189 0.25 4.28 -4.38
N VAL A 190 0.58 3.08 -4.81
CA VAL A 190 -0.24 2.25 -5.71
C VAL A 190 -1.68 2.06 -5.22
N PRO A 191 -1.97 1.71 -3.95
CA PRO A 191 -3.34 1.56 -3.50
C PRO A 191 -4.17 2.85 -3.60
N LEU A 192 -3.58 4.01 -3.30
CA LEU A 192 -4.26 5.30 -3.42
C LEU A 192 -4.69 5.56 -4.88
N VAL A 193 -3.75 5.47 -5.82
CA VAL A 193 -4.00 5.75 -7.24
C VAL A 193 -5.13 4.87 -7.77
N TYR A 194 -5.03 3.56 -7.56
CA TYR A 194 -6.05 2.64 -8.04
C TYR A 194 -7.39 2.78 -7.30
N THR A 195 -7.38 3.11 -6.01
CA THR A 195 -8.63 3.38 -5.26
C THR A 195 -9.38 4.57 -5.82
N LEU A 196 -8.64 5.65 -6.13
CA LEU A 196 -9.25 6.84 -6.73
C LEU A 196 -9.73 6.56 -8.15
N LEU A 197 -8.93 5.87 -8.97
CA LEU A 197 -9.31 5.49 -10.33
C LEU A 197 -10.57 4.60 -10.33
N PHE A 198 -10.59 3.56 -9.50
CA PHE A 198 -11.72 2.64 -9.38
C PHE A 198 -12.98 3.37 -8.91
N THR A 199 -12.90 4.06 -7.76
CA THR A 199 -14.09 4.70 -7.17
C THR A 199 -14.59 5.84 -8.03
N GLY A 200 -13.67 6.63 -8.62
CA GLY A 200 -14.01 7.72 -9.54
C GLY A 200 -14.74 7.22 -10.79
N LEU A 201 -14.20 6.20 -11.46
CA LEU A 201 -14.85 5.59 -12.62
C LEU A 201 -16.21 4.98 -12.25
N LEU A 202 -16.29 4.26 -11.13
CA LEU A 202 -17.57 3.71 -10.65
C LEU A 202 -18.59 4.82 -10.42
N CYS A 203 -18.21 5.95 -9.81
CA CYS A 203 -19.10 7.10 -9.59
C CYS A 203 -19.58 7.73 -10.90
N VAL A 204 -18.72 7.83 -11.91
CA VAL A 204 -19.10 8.30 -13.25
C VAL A 204 -20.13 7.35 -13.87
N LEU A 205 -19.86 6.05 -13.89
CA LEU A 205 -20.74 5.05 -14.50
C LEU A 205 -22.08 4.94 -13.79
N LEU A 206 -22.11 5.01 -12.45
CA LEU A 206 -23.36 5.07 -11.67
C LEU A 206 -24.11 6.37 -11.93
N GLY A 207 -23.39 7.49 -12.03
CA GLY A 207 -23.97 8.78 -12.38
C GLY A 207 -24.67 8.76 -13.75
N LEU A 208 -24.02 8.17 -14.75
CA LEU A 208 -24.59 7.98 -16.10
C LEU A 208 -25.81 7.03 -16.07
N ARG A 209 -25.73 5.94 -15.33
CA ARG A 209 -26.83 4.98 -15.21
C ARG A 209 -28.08 5.59 -14.55
N ASP A 210 -27.88 6.33 -13.48
CA ASP A 210 -28.95 6.82 -12.61
C ASP A 210 -29.36 8.27 -12.92
N GLY A 211 -28.66 8.93 -13.85
CA GLY A 211 -28.89 10.36 -14.17
C GLY A 211 -28.53 11.30 -13.01
N ARG A 212 -27.49 10.97 -12.20
CA ARG A 212 -27.17 11.68 -10.95
C ARG A 212 -25.70 12.08 -10.86
N THR A 213 -25.43 13.36 -10.85
CA THR A 213 -24.05 13.90 -10.67
C THR A 213 -23.55 13.81 -9.22
N ALA A 214 -24.45 13.57 -8.27
CA ALA A 214 -24.13 13.55 -6.83
C ALA A 214 -23.02 12.52 -6.46
N TYR A 215 -22.95 11.37 -7.14
CA TYR A 215 -21.89 10.39 -6.92
C TYR A 215 -20.50 10.99 -7.17
N LEU A 216 -20.33 11.68 -8.30
CA LEU A 216 -19.05 12.30 -8.66
C LEU A 216 -18.71 13.47 -7.74
N VAL A 217 -19.68 14.32 -7.41
CA VAL A 217 -19.48 15.45 -6.47
C VAL A 217 -19.04 14.94 -5.10
N ASN A 218 -19.70 13.91 -4.58
CA ASN A 218 -19.36 13.31 -3.29
C ASN A 218 -17.99 12.62 -3.31
N PHE A 219 -17.64 11.96 -4.41
CA PHE A 219 -16.30 11.39 -4.61
C PHE A 219 -15.23 12.48 -4.55
N VAL A 220 -15.40 13.57 -5.30
CA VAL A 220 -14.43 14.68 -5.31
C VAL A 220 -14.32 15.30 -3.92
N ALA A 221 -15.46 15.57 -3.26
CA ALA A 221 -15.48 16.14 -1.92
C ALA A 221 -14.78 15.24 -0.89
N ALA A 222 -15.07 13.94 -0.91
CA ALA A 222 -14.43 12.96 -0.02
C ALA A 222 -12.93 12.83 -0.28
N THR A 223 -12.51 12.87 -1.56
CA THR A 223 -11.10 12.81 -1.96
C THR A 223 -10.36 14.05 -1.46
N ILE A 224 -10.85 15.24 -1.73
CA ILE A 224 -10.22 16.49 -1.26
C ILE A 224 -10.13 16.50 0.27
N ALA A 225 -11.20 16.13 0.96
CA ALA A 225 -11.21 16.09 2.42
C ALA A 225 -10.24 15.03 2.98
N GLY A 226 -10.19 13.83 2.41
CA GLY A 226 -9.30 12.75 2.85
C GLY A 226 -7.83 13.04 2.61
N LEU A 227 -7.48 13.55 1.44
CA LEU A 227 -6.12 14.00 1.13
C LEU A 227 -5.73 15.23 1.97
N GLY A 228 -6.67 16.15 2.20
CA GLY A 228 -6.48 17.29 3.09
C GLY A 228 -6.19 16.87 4.52
N LEU A 229 -6.93 15.91 5.09
CA LEU A 229 -6.64 15.35 6.41
C LEU A 229 -5.25 14.69 6.49
N ALA A 230 -4.82 14.03 5.43
CA ALA A 230 -3.52 13.37 5.34
C ALA A 230 -2.39 14.30 4.90
N ALA A 231 -2.64 15.58 4.65
CA ALA A 231 -1.71 16.50 3.99
C ALA A 231 -0.38 16.66 4.73
N VAL A 232 -0.36 16.47 6.05
CA VAL A 232 0.89 16.50 6.84
C VAL A 232 1.96 15.54 6.34
N LYS A 233 1.54 14.38 5.80
CA LYS A 233 2.40 13.38 5.16
C LYS A 233 2.34 13.47 3.64
N PHE A 234 1.13 13.59 3.10
CA PHE A 234 0.86 13.53 1.67
C PHE A 234 1.50 14.68 0.89
N LEU A 235 1.36 15.92 1.36
CA LEU A 235 1.86 17.09 0.64
C LEU A 235 3.39 17.12 0.52
N PRO A 236 4.18 16.92 1.60
CA PRO A 236 5.63 16.77 1.47
C PRO A 236 6.03 15.61 0.55
N GLY A 237 5.30 14.48 0.61
CA GLY A 237 5.56 13.32 -0.25
C GLY A 237 5.34 13.61 -1.73
N VAL A 238 4.25 14.29 -2.09
CA VAL A 238 3.96 14.67 -3.48
C VAL A 238 5.00 15.66 -4.02
N ILE A 239 5.39 16.66 -3.22
CA ILE A 239 6.42 17.64 -3.62
C ILE A 239 7.75 16.91 -3.86
N TYR A 240 8.12 16.02 -2.94
CA TYR A 240 9.34 15.21 -3.07
C TYR A 240 9.32 14.36 -4.35
N LEU A 241 8.22 13.64 -4.64
CA LEU A 241 8.09 12.82 -5.85
C LEU A 241 8.09 13.65 -7.14
N ALA A 242 7.57 14.87 -7.12
CA ALA A 242 7.60 15.78 -8.25
C ALA A 242 9.04 16.26 -8.57
N GLU A 243 9.88 16.45 -7.53
CA GLU A 243 11.27 16.85 -7.68
C GLU A 243 12.19 15.66 -8.02
N ASN A 244 11.85 14.46 -7.56
CA ASN A 244 12.64 13.23 -7.72
C ASN A 244 11.83 12.21 -8.53
N ARG A 245 11.76 12.43 -9.83
CA ARG A 245 11.00 11.57 -10.74
C ARG A 245 11.63 10.19 -10.82
N TRP A 246 10.78 9.19 -10.65
CA TRP A 246 11.13 7.81 -10.93
C TRP A 246 10.49 7.37 -12.25
N GLU A 247 11.28 6.75 -13.12
CA GLU A 247 10.78 6.18 -14.37
C GLU A 247 10.16 4.80 -14.09
N GLY A 248 8.92 4.63 -14.52
CA GLY A 248 8.23 3.35 -14.50
C GLY A 248 8.67 2.44 -15.65
N ASN A 249 7.89 1.41 -15.90
CA ASN A 249 8.02 0.57 -17.09
C ASN A 249 6.79 0.77 -17.98
N PRO A 250 6.76 1.80 -18.86
CA PRO A 250 5.59 2.11 -19.67
C PRO A 250 5.31 1.02 -20.73
N ASP A 251 6.33 0.30 -21.19
CA ASP A 251 6.24 -0.68 -22.28
C ASP A 251 5.82 -2.08 -21.81
N GLU A 252 5.43 -2.23 -20.54
CA GLU A 252 5.00 -3.49 -19.98
C GLU A 252 3.69 -3.96 -20.63
N SER A 253 3.67 -5.17 -21.19
CA SER A 253 2.48 -5.73 -21.86
C SER A 253 2.34 -7.22 -21.62
N ILE A 254 1.10 -7.72 -21.68
CA ILE A 254 0.74 -9.14 -21.52
C ILE A 254 -0.06 -9.57 -22.75
N PRO A 255 0.28 -10.69 -23.40
CA PRO A 255 -0.50 -11.22 -24.51
C PRO A 255 -1.85 -11.79 -24.03
N PHE A 256 -2.87 -11.68 -24.86
CA PHE A 256 -4.20 -12.24 -24.58
C PHE A 256 -4.18 -13.74 -24.29
N SER A 257 -3.23 -14.48 -24.87
CA SER A 257 -3.05 -15.93 -24.63
C SER A 257 -2.74 -16.27 -23.17
N ALA A 258 -2.13 -15.34 -22.41
CA ALA A 258 -1.81 -15.54 -21.00
C ALA A 258 -3.04 -15.45 -20.07
N LEU A 259 -4.14 -14.82 -20.51
CA LEU A 259 -5.32 -14.58 -19.67
C LEU A 259 -5.95 -15.87 -19.13
N GLY A 260 -5.96 -16.94 -19.94
CA GLY A 260 -6.46 -18.25 -19.50
C GLY A 260 -5.71 -18.78 -18.27
N LYS A 261 -4.39 -18.70 -18.27
CA LYS A 261 -3.55 -19.11 -17.14
C LYS A 261 -3.70 -18.15 -15.95
N ILE A 262 -3.73 -16.84 -16.20
CA ILE A 262 -3.85 -15.81 -15.18
C ILE A 262 -5.16 -15.96 -14.39
N PHE A 263 -6.29 -16.12 -15.08
CA PHE A 263 -7.62 -16.13 -14.44
C PHE A 263 -8.13 -17.51 -14.06
N PHE A 264 -7.69 -18.58 -14.73
CA PHE A 264 -8.24 -19.91 -14.53
C PHE A 264 -7.19 -20.98 -14.18
N GLY A 265 -5.90 -20.64 -14.23
CA GLY A 265 -4.82 -21.55 -13.88
C GLY A 265 -4.73 -21.82 -12.38
N PHE A 266 -4.20 -22.98 -12.02
CA PHE A 266 -3.94 -23.39 -10.63
C PHE A 266 -2.44 -23.39 -10.27
N GLU A 267 -1.60 -22.88 -11.15
CA GLU A 267 -0.12 -22.93 -11.04
C GLU A 267 0.48 -21.72 -10.31
N HIS A 268 -0.36 -20.88 -9.72
CA HIS A 268 0.09 -19.65 -9.07
C HIS A 268 0.91 -19.98 -7.80
N SER A 269 2.18 -19.61 -7.80
CA SER A 269 3.10 -19.85 -6.69
C SER A 269 4.17 -18.76 -6.63
N LEU A 270 4.67 -18.48 -5.44
CA LEU A 270 5.81 -17.57 -5.26
C LEU A 270 7.13 -18.15 -5.78
N PHE A 271 7.25 -19.48 -5.89
CA PHE A 271 8.49 -20.13 -6.30
C PHE A 271 8.67 -20.16 -7.80
N VAL A 272 7.58 -20.20 -8.55
CA VAL A 272 7.60 -20.04 -10.00
C VAL A 272 7.69 -18.56 -10.30
N LYS A 273 8.91 -18.04 -10.47
CA LYS A 273 9.13 -16.61 -10.72
C LYS A 273 8.53 -16.15 -12.04
N HIS A 274 8.53 -17.01 -13.04
CA HIS A 274 8.13 -16.66 -14.41
C HIS A 274 7.19 -17.71 -14.93
N PHE A 275 6.21 -17.30 -15.73
CA PHE A 275 5.36 -18.19 -16.50
C PHE A 275 5.48 -17.84 -17.98
N ASP A 276 5.33 -18.86 -18.84
CA ASP A 276 5.44 -18.77 -20.31
C ASP A 276 6.78 -18.20 -20.80
N GLU A 277 7.92 -18.62 -20.18
CA GLU A 277 9.27 -18.18 -20.55
C GLU A 277 9.48 -16.65 -20.47
N GLN A 278 8.47 -15.91 -19.99
CA GLN A 278 8.48 -14.47 -19.83
C GLN A 278 8.94 -14.06 -18.43
N THR A 279 9.22 -12.77 -18.27
CA THR A 279 9.69 -12.20 -17.00
C THR A 279 8.57 -11.93 -15.99
N TRP A 280 7.32 -12.34 -16.29
CA TRP A 280 6.17 -12.06 -15.43
C TRP A 280 6.11 -12.96 -14.22
N ALA A 281 5.96 -12.35 -13.05
CA ALA A 281 5.87 -13.07 -11.79
C ALA A 281 4.40 -13.24 -11.35
N TRP A 282 4.07 -14.40 -10.79
CA TRP A 282 2.70 -14.69 -10.35
C TRP A 282 2.17 -13.70 -9.32
N HIS A 283 3.02 -13.15 -8.45
CA HIS A 283 2.58 -12.17 -7.45
C HIS A 283 2.06 -10.86 -8.07
N GLU A 284 2.52 -10.48 -9.28
CA GLU A 284 2.02 -9.29 -9.97
C GLU A 284 0.79 -9.60 -10.85
N TYR A 285 0.72 -10.79 -11.46
CA TYR A 285 -0.25 -11.10 -12.50
C TYR A 285 -1.26 -12.17 -12.14
N GLY A 286 -1.00 -13.03 -11.17
CA GLY A 286 -1.91 -14.10 -10.79
C GLY A 286 -3.24 -13.57 -10.27
N ALA A 287 -4.34 -13.90 -10.94
CA ALA A 287 -5.67 -13.34 -10.68
C ALA A 287 -6.75 -14.42 -10.71
N TYR A 288 -6.46 -15.60 -10.15
CA TYR A 288 -7.39 -16.70 -10.20
C TYR A 288 -8.82 -16.28 -9.86
N THR A 289 -9.73 -16.61 -10.76
CA THR A 289 -11.16 -16.35 -10.66
C THR A 289 -11.91 -17.64 -10.97
N SER A 290 -12.67 -18.15 -10.00
CA SER A 290 -13.41 -19.39 -10.19
C SER A 290 -14.31 -19.34 -11.43
N PRO A 291 -14.26 -20.32 -12.35
CA PRO A 291 -15.19 -20.39 -13.48
C PRO A 291 -16.66 -20.35 -13.06
N LEU A 292 -17.00 -20.91 -11.89
CA LEU A 292 -18.35 -20.85 -11.33
C LEU A 292 -18.75 -19.40 -11.00
N LEU A 293 -17.81 -18.58 -10.52
CA LEU A 293 -18.05 -17.15 -10.25
C LEU A 293 -18.33 -16.40 -11.57
N VAL A 294 -17.60 -16.72 -12.63
CA VAL A 294 -17.83 -16.13 -13.96
C VAL A 294 -19.19 -16.52 -14.52
N LEU A 295 -19.61 -17.79 -14.38
CA LEU A 295 -20.96 -18.23 -14.77
C LEU A 295 -22.06 -17.50 -13.99
N LEU A 296 -21.86 -17.27 -12.68
CA LEU A 296 -22.78 -16.44 -11.91
C LEU A 296 -22.79 -15.00 -12.40
N ALA A 297 -21.63 -14.41 -12.72
CA ALA A 297 -21.55 -13.06 -13.28
C ALA A 297 -22.29 -12.93 -14.62
N MET A 298 -22.16 -13.92 -15.48
CA MET A 298 -22.89 -13.97 -16.75
C MET A 298 -24.41 -13.98 -16.54
N THR A 299 -24.92 -14.67 -15.52
CA THR A 299 -26.37 -14.65 -15.24
C THR A 299 -26.86 -13.25 -14.85
N ALA A 300 -26.05 -12.47 -14.10
CA ALA A 300 -26.39 -11.09 -13.78
C ALA A 300 -26.46 -10.21 -15.03
N LEU A 301 -25.52 -10.37 -15.95
CA LEU A 301 -25.49 -9.62 -17.22
C LEU A 301 -26.64 -10.01 -18.13
N VAL A 302 -26.92 -11.30 -18.31
CA VAL A 302 -28.01 -11.75 -19.17
C VAL A 302 -29.39 -11.27 -18.66
N TRP A 303 -29.61 -11.31 -17.34
CA TRP A 303 -30.95 -11.02 -16.80
C TRP A 303 -31.16 -9.57 -16.39
N ARG A 304 -30.10 -8.81 -16.11
CA ARG A 304 -30.18 -7.42 -15.63
C ARG A 304 -29.14 -6.51 -16.28
N PHE A 305 -28.82 -6.67 -17.55
CA PHE A 305 -27.81 -5.90 -18.27
C PHE A 305 -27.94 -4.38 -18.04
N ARG A 306 -29.17 -3.84 -18.23
CA ARG A 306 -29.43 -2.38 -18.05
C ARG A 306 -29.05 -1.82 -16.68
N GLN A 307 -29.00 -2.67 -15.67
CA GLN A 307 -28.62 -2.27 -14.31
C GLN A 307 -27.14 -2.57 -13.99
N GLN A 308 -26.59 -3.58 -14.65
CA GLN A 308 -25.26 -4.13 -14.32
C GLN A 308 -24.14 -3.77 -15.30
N TRP A 309 -24.46 -3.08 -16.41
CA TRP A 309 -23.44 -2.65 -17.39
C TRP A 309 -22.29 -1.84 -16.78
N PRO A 310 -22.46 -1.02 -15.69
CA PRO A 310 -21.32 -0.35 -15.06
C PRO A 310 -20.24 -1.32 -14.60
N TRP A 311 -20.62 -2.45 -14.01
CA TRP A 311 -19.67 -3.48 -13.57
C TRP A 311 -18.98 -4.18 -14.73
N LEU A 312 -19.68 -4.38 -15.86
CA LEU A 312 -19.06 -4.91 -17.07
C LEU A 312 -18.01 -3.94 -17.63
N VAL A 313 -18.33 -2.64 -17.68
CA VAL A 313 -17.38 -1.60 -18.13
C VAL A 313 -16.18 -1.53 -17.19
N MET A 314 -16.40 -1.60 -15.87
CA MET A 314 -15.33 -1.68 -14.89
C MET A 314 -14.41 -2.89 -15.15
N ALA A 315 -14.97 -4.07 -15.30
CA ALA A 315 -14.19 -5.28 -15.60
C ALA A 315 -13.39 -5.14 -16.89
N ALA A 316 -14.03 -4.64 -17.95
CA ALA A 316 -13.37 -4.45 -19.25
C ALA A 316 -12.25 -3.39 -19.19
N PHE A 317 -12.51 -2.25 -18.56
CA PHE A 317 -11.51 -1.18 -18.42
C PHE A 317 -10.27 -1.67 -17.65
N PHE A 318 -10.45 -2.31 -16.49
CA PHE A 318 -9.32 -2.80 -15.70
C PHE A 318 -8.65 -4.03 -16.32
N LEU A 319 -9.37 -4.84 -17.10
CA LEU A 319 -8.76 -5.89 -17.90
C LEU A 319 -7.82 -5.30 -18.97
N LEU A 320 -8.31 -4.32 -19.74
CA LEU A 320 -7.50 -3.64 -20.75
C LEU A 320 -6.31 -2.90 -20.13
N LEU A 321 -6.51 -2.27 -18.97
CA LEU A 321 -5.42 -1.63 -18.23
C LEU A 321 -4.37 -2.64 -17.78
N GLY A 322 -4.80 -3.83 -17.31
CA GLY A 322 -3.93 -4.90 -16.86
C GLY A 322 -3.17 -5.62 -17.99
N LEU A 323 -3.63 -5.52 -19.22
CA LEU A 323 -2.90 -6.01 -20.40
C LEU A 323 -1.67 -5.15 -20.72
N GLY A 324 -1.59 -3.92 -20.19
CA GLY A 324 -0.47 -3.04 -20.41
C GLY A 324 -0.50 -2.33 -21.76
N ASP A 325 0.68 -2.06 -22.32
CA ASP A 325 0.78 -1.36 -23.60
C ASP A 325 0.57 -2.33 -24.77
N PHE A 326 -0.51 -2.11 -25.50
CA PHE A 326 -0.81 -2.80 -26.76
C PHE A 326 -1.04 -1.80 -27.92
N GLY A 327 -0.52 -0.57 -27.81
CA GLY A 327 -0.56 0.49 -28.79
C GLY A 327 -1.31 1.74 -28.34
N ALA A 328 -1.47 2.70 -29.22
CA ALA A 328 -1.96 4.06 -28.93
C ALA A 328 -3.34 4.16 -28.23
N ILE A 329 -4.16 3.11 -28.34
CA ILE A 329 -5.48 3.05 -27.69
C ILE A 329 -5.44 2.32 -26.34
N SER A 330 -4.27 1.86 -25.91
CA SER A 330 -4.11 1.19 -24.62
C SER A 330 -4.43 2.16 -23.46
N PRO A 331 -5.35 1.78 -22.54
CA PRO A 331 -5.58 2.59 -21.34
C PRO A 331 -4.31 2.77 -20.50
N TRP A 332 -3.39 1.79 -20.50
CA TRP A 332 -2.10 1.88 -19.82
C TRP A 332 -1.21 2.95 -20.46
N ALA A 333 -1.01 2.92 -21.78
CA ALA A 333 -0.20 3.90 -22.49
C ALA A 333 -0.76 5.32 -22.32
N ILE A 334 -2.09 5.48 -22.39
CA ILE A 334 -2.75 6.76 -22.14
C ILE A 334 -2.51 7.24 -20.71
N LEU A 335 -2.70 6.35 -19.71
CA LEU A 335 -2.56 6.70 -18.30
C LEU A 335 -1.12 7.09 -17.97
N THR A 336 -0.12 6.31 -18.43
CA THR A 336 1.31 6.56 -18.15
C THR A 336 1.84 7.81 -18.86
N SER A 337 1.18 8.28 -19.92
CA SER A 337 1.51 9.56 -20.56
C SER A 337 1.09 10.78 -19.73
N LEU A 338 0.22 10.61 -18.73
CA LEU A 338 -0.25 11.70 -17.88
C LEU A 338 0.76 12.00 -16.75
N PRO A 339 0.93 13.29 -16.38
CA PRO A 339 1.76 13.68 -15.25
C PRO A 339 1.36 12.93 -13.96
N GLY A 340 2.34 12.39 -13.24
CA GLY A 340 2.12 11.63 -12.01
C GLY A 340 1.86 10.13 -12.20
N PHE A 341 1.59 9.66 -13.41
CA PHE A 341 1.39 8.24 -13.71
C PHE A 341 2.57 7.58 -14.44
N ALA A 342 3.52 8.37 -14.96
CA ALA A 342 4.70 7.87 -15.67
C ALA A 342 5.58 6.90 -14.84
N SER A 343 5.47 6.95 -13.51
CA SER A 343 6.17 6.05 -12.59
C SER A 343 5.42 4.73 -12.30
N MET A 344 4.25 4.49 -12.92
CA MET A 344 3.50 3.26 -12.71
C MET A 344 4.21 2.06 -13.36
N ARG A 345 4.10 0.92 -12.71
CA ARG A 345 4.61 -0.40 -13.16
C ARG A 345 3.71 -1.51 -12.62
N GLY A 346 3.86 -2.72 -13.15
CA GLY A 346 3.08 -3.87 -12.71
C GLY A 346 1.64 -3.74 -13.19
N THR A 347 1.44 -3.84 -14.52
CA THR A 347 0.11 -3.69 -15.15
C THR A 347 -0.89 -4.68 -14.59
N GLY A 348 -0.43 -5.91 -14.25
CA GLY A 348 -1.25 -6.96 -13.64
C GLY A 348 -1.95 -6.57 -12.33
N ARG A 349 -1.48 -5.53 -11.64
CA ARG A 349 -2.13 -4.98 -10.44
C ARG A 349 -3.56 -4.51 -10.72
N ALA A 350 -3.87 -4.15 -11.96
CA ALA A 350 -5.21 -3.80 -12.39
C ALA A 350 -6.19 -5.00 -12.34
N PHE A 351 -5.70 -6.23 -12.41
CA PHE A 351 -6.55 -7.43 -12.35
C PHE A 351 -7.28 -7.59 -11.01
N HIS A 352 -6.76 -7.00 -9.93
CA HIS A 352 -7.46 -6.90 -8.66
C HIS A 352 -8.88 -6.32 -8.81
N PHE A 353 -9.04 -5.34 -9.69
CA PHE A 353 -10.31 -4.65 -9.95
C PHE A 353 -11.20 -5.41 -10.94
N VAL A 354 -10.61 -6.23 -11.81
CA VAL A 354 -11.36 -7.22 -12.61
C VAL A 354 -12.04 -8.22 -11.68
N ILE A 355 -11.28 -8.77 -10.72
CA ILE A 355 -11.82 -9.70 -9.73
C ILE A 355 -12.95 -9.03 -8.93
N LEU A 356 -12.77 -7.78 -8.49
CA LEU A 356 -13.80 -7.05 -7.75
C LEU A 356 -15.10 -6.93 -8.56
N ALA A 357 -15.00 -6.50 -9.83
CA ALA A 357 -16.17 -6.31 -10.68
C ALA A 357 -16.88 -7.64 -11.00
N VAL A 358 -16.11 -8.70 -11.32
CA VAL A 358 -16.64 -10.04 -11.58
C VAL A 358 -17.26 -10.63 -10.31
N ALA A 359 -16.64 -10.44 -9.14
CA ALA A 359 -17.19 -10.91 -7.87
C ALA A 359 -18.53 -10.21 -7.53
N MET A 360 -18.65 -8.91 -7.82
CA MET A 360 -19.91 -8.18 -7.63
C MET A 360 -21.01 -8.71 -8.56
N LEU A 361 -20.70 -8.88 -9.85
CA LEU A 361 -21.62 -9.49 -10.80
C LEU A 361 -22.00 -10.90 -10.37
N GLY A 362 -21.03 -11.70 -9.91
CA GLY A 362 -21.26 -13.06 -9.40
C GLY A 362 -22.20 -13.10 -8.20
N ALA A 363 -22.03 -12.19 -7.24
CA ALA A 363 -22.90 -12.05 -6.07
C ALA A 363 -24.35 -11.69 -6.48
N ILE A 364 -24.51 -10.75 -7.42
CA ILE A 364 -25.80 -10.39 -7.98
C ILE A 364 -26.43 -11.57 -8.74
N GLY A 365 -25.64 -12.29 -9.55
CA GLY A 365 -26.09 -13.47 -10.28
C GLY A 365 -26.53 -14.60 -9.36
N TYR A 366 -25.80 -14.84 -8.26
CA TYR A 366 -26.21 -15.78 -7.23
C TYR A 366 -27.61 -15.45 -6.68
N ASP A 367 -27.85 -14.19 -6.29
CA ASP A 367 -29.15 -13.77 -5.76
C ASP A 367 -30.28 -13.92 -6.78
N LEU A 368 -30.00 -13.57 -8.04
CA LEU A 368 -30.98 -13.72 -9.12
C LEU A 368 -31.34 -15.19 -9.38
N LEU A 369 -30.36 -16.08 -9.35
CA LEU A 369 -30.60 -17.53 -9.44
C LEU A 369 -31.41 -18.03 -8.27
N CYS A 370 -31.02 -17.69 -7.03
CA CYS A 370 -31.75 -18.07 -5.84
C CYS A 370 -33.21 -17.59 -5.86
N ALA A 371 -33.45 -16.36 -6.30
CA ALA A 371 -34.80 -15.80 -6.42
C ALA A 371 -35.65 -16.59 -7.45
N ARG A 372 -35.11 -16.88 -8.64
CA ARG A 372 -35.85 -17.64 -9.67
C ARG A 372 -36.12 -19.09 -9.24
N LEU A 373 -35.14 -19.74 -8.62
CA LEU A 373 -35.28 -21.13 -8.16
C LEU A 373 -36.20 -21.26 -6.95
N SER A 374 -36.39 -20.19 -6.16
CA SER A 374 -37.38 -20.19 -5.10
C SER A 374 -38.81 -20.24 -5.64
N VAL A 375 -39.06 -19.63 -6.80
CA VAL A 375 -40.34 -19.67 -7.52
C VAL A 375 -40.61 -21.06 -8.11
N SER A 376 -39.58 -21.71 -8.68
CA SER A 376 -39.71 -23.03 -9.28
C SER A 376 -39.89 -24.17 -8.28
N ARG A 377 -39.79 -23.93 -6.98
CA ARG A 377 -39.83 -24.90 -5.88
C ARG A 377 -38.83 -26.07 -6.00
N SER A 378 -37.90 -26.04 -6.93
CA SER A 378 -36.89 -27.10 -7.10
C SER A 378 -35.86 -27.03 -5.95
N MET A 379 -35.90 -27.99 -5.07
CA MET A 379 -34.92 -28.16 -3.98
C MET A 379 -33.52 -28.45 -4.55
N ILE A 380 -33.42 -29.31 -5.57
CA ILE A 380 -32.15 -29.71 -6.19
C ILE A 380 -31.43 -28.51 -6.75
N SER A 381 -32.09 -27.67 -7.52
CA SER A 381 -31.45 -26.48 -8.13
C SER A 381 -30.93 -25.49 -7.08
N ARG A 382 -31.65 -25.30 -5.97
CA ARG A 382 -31.17 -24.46 -4.86
C ARG A 382 -29.94 -25.05 -4.18
N VAL A 383 -29.91 -26.36 -3.99
CA VAL A 383 -28.73 -27.05 -3.47
C VAL A 383 -27.53 -26.86 -4.38
N VAL A 384 -27.69 -27.03 -5.69
CA VAL A 384 -26.62 -26.84 -6.68
C VAL A 384 -26.03 -25.44 -6.64
N VAL A 385 -26.87 -24.38 -6.58
CA VAL A 385 -26.38 -22.98 -6.51
C VAL A 385 -25.65 -22.71 -5.21
N ASN A 386 -26.12 -23.24 -4.08
CA ASN A 386 -25.43 -23.11 -2.82
C ASN A 386 -24.10 -23.89 -2.78
N LEU A 387 -24.06 -25.08 -3.39
CA LEU A 387 -22.82 -25.84 -3.55
C LEU A 387 -21.81 -25.11 -4.44
N ALA A 388 -22.27 -24.43 -5.51
CA ALA A 388 -21.40 -23.58 -6.31
C ALA A 388 -20.80 -22.43 -5.48
N ALA A 389 -21.59 -21.75 -4.66
CA ALA A 389 -21.08 -20.71 -3.75
C ALA A 389 -20.07 -21.26 -2.74
N VAL A 390 -20.34 -22.42 -2.15
CA VAL A 390 -19.40 -23.12 -1.24
C VAL A 390 -18.12 -23.52 -2.00
N GLY A 391 -18.24 -23.99 -3.24
CA GLY A 391 -17.09 -24.33 -4.10
C GLY A 391 -16.22 -23.09 -4.39
N ILE A 392 -16.82 -21.95 -4.72
CA ILE A 392 -16.10 -20.70 -4.94
C ILE A 392 -15.34 -20.26 -3.68
N ILE A 393 -16.02 -20.28 -2.53
CA ILE A 393 -15.40 -19.94 -1.26
C ILE A 393 -14.28 -20.93 -0.92
N GLY A 394 -14.54 -22.23 -1.03
CA GLY A 394 -13.58 -23.28 -0.69
C GLY A 394 -12.32 -23.23 -1.55
N THR A 395 -12.45 -23.01 -2.86
CA THR A 395 -11.29 -22.88 -3.76
C THR A 395 -10.44 -21.66 -3.40
N ASN A 396 -11.04 -20.50 -3.10
CA ASN A 396 -10.29 -19.33 -2.66
C ASN A 396 -9.57 -19.57 -1.32
N LEU A 397 -10.22 -20.22 -0.36
CA LEU A 397 -9.61 -20.54 0.94
C LEU A 397 -8.40 -21.47 0.77
N ILE A 398 -8.55 -22.57 0.04
CA ILE A 398 -7.46 -23.55 -0.17
C ILE A 398 -6.29 -22.91 -0.91
N PHE A 399 -6.58 -22.17 -1.99
CA PHE A 399 -5.55 -21.54 -2.81
C PHE A 399 -4.77 -20.49 -2.01
N ALA A 400 -5.48 -19.59 -1.31
CA ALA A 400 -4.86 -18.57 -0.49
C ALA A 400 -4.03 -19.16 0.65
N TRP A 401 -4.50 -20.24 1.29
CA TRP A 401 -3.74 -20.96 2.31
C TRP A 401 -2.41 -21.48 1.77
N ASN A 402 -2.43 -22.14 0.61
CA ASN A 402 -1.22 -22.68 0.00
C ASN A 402 -0.21 -21.57 -0.29
N ILE A 403 -0.65 -20.47 -0.91
CA ILE A 403 0.20 -19.33 -1.25
C ILE A 403 0.77 -18.65 0.00
N LEU A 404 -0.08 -18.36 0.99
CA LEU A 404 0.35 -17.68 2.23
C LEU A 404 1.28 -18.56 3.07
N SER A 405 1.18 -19.88 2.95
CA SER A 405 2.11 -20.82 3.60
C SER A 405 3.51 -20.79 2.99
N GLU A 406 3.67 -20.24 1.79
CA GLU A 406 4.96 -20.04 1.14
C GLU A 406 5.72 -18.82 1.68
N ALA A 407 5.04 -17.88 2.35
CA ALA A 407 5.66 -16.73 2.99
C ALA A 407 6.49 -17.11 4.24
N ASN A 408 7.28 -16.17 4.74
CA ASN A 408 8.03 -16.30 6.00
C ASN A 408 8.93 -17.53 6.08
N ARG A 409 9.79 -17.74 5.11
CA ARG A 409 10.69 -18.90 5.09
C ARG A 409 12.02 -18.71 5.81
N GLN A 410 12.29 -17.51 6.31
CA GLN A 410 13.53 -17.22 7.01
C GLN A 410 13.29 -17.18 8.52
N PRO A 411 13.80 -18.18 9.28
CA PRO A 411 13.76 -18.11 10.73
C PRO A 411 14.64 -16.96 11.25
N PRO A 412 14.39 -16.47 12.49
CA PRO A 412 15.22 -15.44 13.10
C PRO A 412 16.68 -15.95 13.28
N GLU A 413 17.62 -15.06 13.01
CA GLU A 413 19.05 -15.31 13.18
C GLU A 413 19.61 -14.40 14.29
N PRO A 414 20.56 -14.87 15.11
CA PRO A 414 21.28 -13.99 16.02
C PRO A 414 22.11 -12.97 15.21
N VAL A 415 21.96 -11.69 15.53
CA VAL A 415 22.69 -10.61 14.87
C VAL A 415 23.40 -9.76 15.92
N HIS A 416 24.70 -9.63 15.77
CA HIS A 416 25.46 -8.69 16.59
C HIS A 416 25.27 -7.26 16.08
N ARG A 417 24.78 -6.36 16.94
CA ARG A 417 24.62 -4.94 16.62
C ARG A 417 25.93 -4.21 16.87
N ALA A 418 26.46 -3.60 15.82
CA ALA A 418 27.63 -2.74 15.94
C ALA A 418 27.30 -1.47 16.76
N GLU A 419 28.24 -1.00 17.60
CA GLU A 419 28.07 0.24 18.38
C GLU A 419 27.93 1.46 17.47
N GLN A 420 28.80 1.56 16.46
CA GLN A 420 28.77 2.64 15.49
C GLN A 420 28.03 2.23 14.22
N PHE A 421 27.19 3.15 13.72
CA PHE A 421 26.56 3.01 12.42
C PHE A 421 27.61 3.09 11.31
N ARG A 422 27.47 2.22 10.28
CA ARG A 422 28.31 2.26 9.06
C ARG A 422 27.48 1.95 7.83
N GLN A 423 27.81 2.60 6.72
CA GLN A 423 27.29 2.26 5.40
C GLN A 423 28.07 1.09 4.80
N ALA A 424 27.34 0.18 4.14
CA ALA A 424 27.86 -0.85 3.26
C ALA A 424 27.48 -0.55 1.79
N ILE A 425 28.03 -1.27 0.83
CA ILE A 425 27.65 -1.11 -0.58
C ILE A 425 26.20 -1.51 -0.79
N ASP A 426 25.83 -2.69 -0.29
CA ASP A 426 24.48 -3.24 -0.41
C ASP A 426 24.08 -4.07 0.82
N THR A 427 22.84 -4.53 0.82
CA THR A 427 22.30 -5.41 1.87
C THR A 427 22.46 -6.89 1.54
N GLN A 428 22.95 -7.26 0.37
CA GLN A 428 22.96 -8.63 -0.14
C GLN A 428 21.57 -9.31 -0.05
N GLY A 429 20.49 -8.55 -0.28
CA GLY A 429 19.11 -9.03 -0.16
C GLY A 429 18.66 -9.31 1.28
N ARG A 430 19.37 -8.77 2.30
CA ARG A 430 19.09 -8.95 3.72
C ARG A 430 19.03 -7.60 4.45
N ALA A 431 18.10 -6.75 4.04
CA ALA A 431 17.95 -5.39 4.57
C ALA A 431 17.66 -5.38 6.07
N PHE A 432 16.78 -6.27 6.55
CA PHE A 432 16.43 -6.33 7.96
C PHE A 432 17.60 -6.81 8.83
N ARG A 433 18.36 -7.78 8.37
CA ARG A 433 19.57 -8.22 9.06
C ARG A 433 20.62 -7.09 9.14
N SER A 434 20.78 -6.32 8.05
CA SER A 434 21.68 -5.17 8.01
C SER A 434 21.25 -4.10 9.01
N TYR A 435 19.94 -3.79 9.09
CA TYR A 435 19.38 -2.89 10.08
C TYR A 435 19.68 -3.36 11.52
N LEU A 436 19.43 -4.64 11.83
CA LEU A 436 19.73 -5.20 13.15
C LEU A 436 21.21 -5.10 13.50
N ALA A 437 22.11 -5.28 12.51
CA ALA A 437 23.55 -5.11 12.67
C ALA A 437 24.03 -3.66 12.75
N ASN A 438 23.12 -2.65 12.73
CA ASN A 438 23.41 -1.21 12.67
C ASN A 438 24.21 -0.82 11.43
N ARG A 439 23.88 -1.42 10.28
CA ARG A 439 24.50 -1.15 8.98
C ARG A 439 23.50 -0.61 7.99
N GLY A 440 23.83 0.50 7.35
CA GLY A 440 23.13 1.02 6.19
C GLY A 440 23.66 0.43 4.89
N ALA A 441 22.99 0.70 3.77
CA ALA A 441 23.43 0.30 2.44
C ALA A 441 23.24 1.44 1.44
N LEU A 442 24.25 1.66 0.60
CA LEU A 442 24.22 2.64 -0.49
C LEU A 442 23.31 2.19 -1.62
N ARG A 443 23.33 0.90 -1.93
CA ARG A 443 22.48 0.28 -2.94
C ARG A 443 21.39 -0.52 -2.26
N SER A 444 20.17 -0.09 -2.39
CA SER A 444 19.01 -0.88 -2.02
C SER A 444 18.01 -0.80 -3.17
N ALA A 445 17.52 -1.95 -3.59
CA ALA A 445 16.78 -2.13 -4.84
C ALA A 445 15.56 -1.21 -4.99
N TRP A 446 15.02 -0.72 -3.90
CA TRP A 446 13.75 0.00 -3.92
C TRP A 446 13.87 1.51 -3.71
N LEU A 447 14.72 1.96 -2.79
CA LEU A 447 14.85 3.39 -2.47
C LEU A 447 15.98 4.09 -3.24
N SER A 448 16.93 3.35 -3.79
CA SER A 448 17.99 3.89 -4.64
C SER A 448 17.47 4.51 -5.95
N ALA A 449 16.23 4.21 -6.34
CA ALA A 449 15.56 4.87 -7.46
C ALA A 449 15.27 6.34 -7.18
N TYR A 450 15.05 6.72 -5.92
CA TYR A 450 14.76 8.11 -5.53
C TYR A 450 16.02 8.94 -5.26
N HIS A 451 17.11 8.30 -4.79
CA HIS A 451 18.40 8.93 -4.55
C HIS A 451 19.51 7.94 -4.84
N PRO A 452 20.01 7.91 -6.07
CA PRO A 452 21.22 7.16 -6.36
C PRO A 452 22.42 7.89 -5.76
N SER A 453 22.64 7.73 -4.45
CA SER A 453 23.92 8.10 -3.87
C SER A 453 24.95 7.13 -4.41
N ARG A 454 25.82 7.59 -5.31
CA ARG A 454 26.85 6.73 -5.89
C ARG A 454 27.87 6.28 -4.86
N GLY A 455 27.85 6.86 -3.63
CA GLY A 455 28.78 6.59 -2.57
C GLY A 455 30.24 6.75 -3.00
N LEU A 456 31.10 6.97 -2.05
CA LEU A 456 32.54 6.90 -2.29
C LEU A 456 32.99 5.50 -1.91
N VAL A 457 33.38 4.71 -2.89
CA VAL A 457 33.83 3.33 -2.73
C VAL A 457 35.31 3.28 -3.07
N THR A 458 36.11 2.65 -2.22
CA THR A 458 37.53 2.39 -2.47
C THR A 458 37.71 1.33 -3.56
N ASP A 459 38.91 1.22 -4.13
CA ASP A 459 39.27 0.19 -5.11
C ASP A 459 39.05 -1.24 -4.57
N ASN A 460 39.11 -1.43 -3.26
CA ASN A 460 38.87 -2.69 -2.57
C ASN A 460 37.37 -2.94 -2.30
N GLY A 461 36.48 -2.06 -2.75
CA GLY A 461 35.02 -2.20 -2.56
C GLY A 461 34.51 -1.79 -1.17
N GLU A 462 35.29 -1.11 -0.35
CA GLU A 462 34.85 -0.57 0.93
C GLU A 462 34.20 0.82 0.77
N VAL A 463 33.13 1.08 1.51
CA VAL A 463 32.47 2.39 1.51
C VAL A 463 33.21 3.34 2.44
N LEU A 464 33.66 4.46 1.89
CA LEU A 464 34.19 5.56 2.69
C LEU A 464 33.05 6.20 3.50
N GLN A 465 33.18 6.18 4.81
CA GLN A 465 32.15 6.71 5.72
C GLN A 465 32.22 8.25 5.78
N GLU A 466 33.44 8.78 5.87
CA GLU A 466 33.79 10.20 5.83
C GLU A 466 35.01 10.35 4.91
N PHE A 467 34.98 11.36 4.07
CA PHE A 467 36.06 11.64 3.13
C PHE A 467 36.38 13.14 3.09
N VAL A 468 37.62 13.49 3.37
CA VAL A 468 38.14 14.86 3.19
C VAL A 468 38.43 15.06 1.70
N LEU A 469 37.60 15.87 1.06
CA LEU A 469 37.69 16.15 -0.38
C LEU A 469 38.78 17.17 -0.69
N GLU A 470 38.89 18.21 0.14
CA GLU A 470 39.84 19.30 0.03
C GLU A 470 40.41 19.62 1.42
N GLY A 471 41.67 20.01 1.47
CA GLY A 471 42.38 20.29 2.73
C GLY A 471 42.86 19.05 3.47
N GLU A 472 43.26 19.24 4.72
CA GLU A 472 43.72 18.17 5.61
C GLU A 472 43.01 18.24 6.94
N ALA A 473 42.37 17.14 7.33
CA ALA A 473 41.68 17.03 8.61
C ALA A 473 41.62 15.59 9.12
N ARG A 474 41.60 15.45 10.42
CA ARG A 474 41.17 14.21 11.08
C ARG A 474 39.70 14.35 11.44
N VAL A 475 38.88 13.43 10.93
CA VAL A 475 37.44 13.41 11.17
C VAL A 475 37.10 12.20 12.03
N ASN A 476 36.23 12.41 13.03
CA ASN A 476 35.67 11.35 13.85
C ASN A 476 34.15 11.53 13.94
N ALA A 477 33.40 10.57 13.40
CA ALA A 477 31.96 10.52 13.58
C ALA A 477 31.67 10.08 15.02
N ARG A 478 31.15 11.01 15.85
CA ARG A 478 30.78 10.72 17.24
C ARG A 478 29.47 9.97 17.36
N GLU A 479 28.51 10.41 16.59
CA GLU A 479 27.14 9.91 16.69
C GLU A 479 26.46 10.04 15.33
N ILE A 480 25.89 8.94 14.86
CA ILE A 480 25.00 8.91 13.69
C ILE A 480 23.69 8.28 14.14
N THR A 481 22.69 9.12 14.31
CA THR A 481 21.30 8.70 14.56
C THR A 481 20.43 8.99 13.33
N PRO A 482 19.19 8.50 13.27
CA PRO A 482 18.36 8.72 12.09
C PRO A 482 18.22 10.18 11.66
N ASN A 483 18.07 11.13 12.62
CA ASN A 483 17.87 12.53 12.28
C ASN A 483 19.04 13.44 12.63
N VAL A 484 20.10 12.93 13.24
CA VAL A 484 21.21 13.76 13.72
C VAL A 484 22.53 13.05 13.46
N MET A 485 23.49 13.78 12.90
CA MET A 485 24.86 13.35 12.74
C MET A 485 25.79 14.36 13.43
N THR A 486 26.76 13.87 14.17
CA THR A 486 27.73 14.69 14.87
C THR A 486 29.14 14.26 14.49
N TYR A 487 29.94 15.22 14.02
CA TYR A 487 31.31 15.04 13.63
C TYR A 487 32.23 15.94 14.46
N ASP A 488 33.31 15.38 15.01
CA ASP A 488 34.45 16.12 15.51
C ASP A 488 35.52 16.20 14.42
N ILE A 489 35.91 17.40 14.04
CA ILE A 489 36.85 17.66 12.96
C ILE A 489 38.04 18.42 13.54
N THR A 490 39.25 17.92 13.30
CA THR A 490 40.49 18.62 13.61
C THR A 490 41.17 18.94 12.29
N GLY A 491 40.96 20.13 11.76
CA GLY A 491 41.54 20.60 10.49
C GLY A 491 42.93 21.13 10.67
N SER A 492 43.92 20.60 9.95
CA SER A 492 45.24 21.17 9.79
C SER A 492 45.19 22.40 8.87
N THR A 493 44.34 22.33 7.86
CA THR A 493 43.95 23.41 6.92
C THR A 493 42.46 23.56 6.86
N ALA A 494 41.94 24.64 6.29
CA ALA A 494 40.55 24.70 5.86
C ALA A 494 40.29 23.79 4.67
N GLY A 495 39.08 23.27 4.54
CA GLY A 495 38.76 22.32 3.47
C GLY A 495 37.28 21.96 3.36
N ARG A 496 37.01 20.84 2.67
CA ARG A 496 35.65 20.30 2.47
C ARG A 496 35.67 18.80 2.77
N MET A 497 34.59 18.31 3.39
CA MET A 497 34.40 16.89 3.63
C MET A 497 33.06 16.39 3.12
N VAL A 498 33.03 15.13 2.72
CA VAL A 498 31.82 14.40 2.30
C VAL A 498 31.52 13.31 3.31
N THR A 499 30.25 13.16 3.68
CA THR A 499 29.78 12.09 4.57
C THR A 499 29.32 10.88 3.78
N GLY A 500 29.21 9.72 4.42
CA GLY A 500 28.58 8.51 3.84
C GLY A 500 27.05 8.58 3.80
N MET A 501 26.44 9.75 3.96
CA MET A 501 24.97 9.92 4.01
C MET A 501 24.46 10.70 2.82
N GLY A 502 23.33 10.24 2.25
CA GLY A 502 22.66 10.88 1.13
C GLY A 502 22.20 12.31 1.46
N PHE A 503 22.37 13.19 0.47
CA PHE A 503 21.92 14.56 0.57
C PHE A 503 20.42 14.68 0.28
N ASP A 504 19.74 15.45 1.12
CA ASP A 504 18.37 15.92 0.91
C ASP A 504 18.24 17.36 1.43
N LYS A 505 17.33 18.13 0.86
CA LYS A 505 17.07 19.54 1.24
C LYS A 505 16.64 19.72 2.70
N GLY A 506 16.20 18.66 3.35
CA GLY A 506 15.82 18.64 4.76
C GLY A 506 17.00 18.64 5.73
N TRP A 507 18.22 18.38 5.27
CA TRP A 507 19.44 18.46 6.08
C TRP A 507 19.89 19.90 6.26
N ALA A 508 20.26 20.25 7.48
CA ALA A 508 20.84 21.54 7.83
C ALA A 508 21.93 21.39 8.91
N ALA A 509 22.98 22.17 8.80
CA ALA A 509 23.97 22.28 9.86
C ALA A 509 23.46 23.20 10.97
N ALA A 510 23.70 22.82 12.24
CA ALA A 510 23.22 23.56 13.40
C ALA A 510 23.88 24.94 13.53
N ASP A 511 25.07 25.15 12.98
CA ASP A 511 25.82 26.40 12.92
C ASP A 511 25.52 27.25 11.68
N GLY A 512 24.60 26.80 10.81
CA GLY A 512 24.15 27.51 9.62
C GLY A 512 25.09 27.44 8.42
N ARG A 513 26.18 26.66 8.47
CA ARG A 513 27.04 26.44 7.28
C ARG A 513 26.25 25.79 6.16
N PRO A 514 26.54 26.15 4.88
CA PRO A 514 25.85 25.57 3.74
C PRO A 514 26.22 24.09 3.56
N LEU A 515 25.22 23.29 3.16
CA LEU A 515 25.38 21.90 2.77
C LEU A 515 25.22 21.78 1.25
N GLU A 516 26.04 20.97 0.61
CA GLU A 516 26.05 20.72 -0.82
C GLU A 516 25.92 19.23 -1.12
N ALA A 517 25.47 18.90 -2.32
CA ALA A 517 25.46 17.53 -2.80
C ALA A 517 26.72 17.26 -3.64
N VAL A 518 27.54 16.30 -3.20
CA VAL A 518 28.67 15.80 -3.98
C VAL A 518 28.44 14.29 -4.19
N ASN A 519 28.27 13.86 -5.43
CA ASN A 519 27.86 12.50 -5.80
C ASN A 519 26.59 12.01 -5.06
N GLY A 520 25.64 12.92 -4.77
CA GLY A 520 24.43 12.61 -4.02
C GLY A 520 24.63 12.48 -2.51
N LEU A 521 25.83 12.73 -1.98
CA LEU A 521 26.16 12.70 -0.55
C LEU A 521 26.27 14.10 0.03
N ILE A 522 26.07 14.23 1.34
CA ILE A 522 26.20 15.50 2.06
C ILE A 522 27.67 15.91 2.09
N CYS A 523 27.95 17.12 1.57
CA CYS A 523 29.22 17.80 1.63
C CYS A 523 29.10 19.12 2.38
N PHE A 524 30.13 19.51 3.16
CA PHE A 524 30.23 20.79 3.82
C PHE A 524 31.67 21.23 4.02
N ALA A 525 31.89 22.54 4.15
CA ALA A 525 33.18 23.14 4.43
C ALA A 525 33.54 23.06 5.93
N PHE A 526 34.84 22.95 6.23
CA PHE A 526 35.39 23.04 7.58
C PHE A 526 36.58 24.00 7.63
N ASP A 527 36.81 24.60 8.79
CA ASP A 527 37.91 25.53 9.04
C ASP A 527 39.12 24.84 9.67
N ARG A 528 40.24 25.53 9.71
CA ARG A 528 41.40 25.10 10.48
C ARG A 528 41.09 25.08 11.99
N GLY A 529 41.56 24.05 12.69
CA GLY A 529 41.36 23.89 14.14
C GLY A 529 40.31 22.85 14.50
N ASN A 530 40.01 22.81 15.79
CA ASN A 530 39.03 21.86 16.33
C ASN A 530 37.62 22.43 16.22
N GLN A 531 36.71 21.66 15.61
CA GLN A 531 35.32 22.05 15.51
C GLN A 531 34.38 20.84 15.65
N LYS A 532 33.19 21.10 16.15
CA LYS A 532 32.10 20.15 16.22
C LYS A 532 31.01 20.56 15.26
N VAL A 533 30.72 19.70 14.27
CA VAL A 533 29.66 19.93 13.28
C VAL A 533 28.49 19.02 13.60
N ILE A 534 27.29 19.60 13.71
CA ILE A 534 26.05 18.87 13.99
C ILE A 534 25.11 19.11 12.80
N LEU A 535 24.74 18.03 12.12
CA LEU A 535 23.75 18.03 11.05
C LEU A 535 22.43 17.50 11.57
N ARG A 536 21.31 18.15 11.21
CA ARG A 536 19.97 17.77 11.63
C ARG A 536 19.04 17.69 10.42
N TYR A 537 18.25 16.62 10.36
CA TYR A 537 17.22 16.45 9.35
C TYR A 537 15.85 16.85 9.84
N ARG A 538 15.12 17.56 9.00
CA ARG A 538 13.68 17.85 9.17
C ARG A 538 12.99 17.73 7.81
N THR A 539 11.81 17.10 7.80
CA THR A 539 11.01 16.99 6.58
C THR A 539 10.69 18.37 6.00
N PRO A 540 11.07 18.64 4.72
CA PRO A 540 10.66 19.86 4.04
C PRO A 540 9.14 19.98 3.95
N HIS A 541 8.61 21.20 3.96
CA HIS A 541 7.16 21.49 3.84
C HIS A 541 6.25 20.86 4.91
N LEU A 542 6.80 20.31 6.01
CA LEU A 542 6.03 19.70 7.09
C LEU A 542 4.95 20.63 7.66
N TRP A 543 5.31 21.87 7.94
CA TRP A 543 4.40 22.86 8.53
C TRP A 543 3.25 23.25 7.60
N LEU A 544 3.52 23.32 6.29
CA LEU A 544 2.49 23.55 5.29
C LEU A 544 1.49 22.39 5.27
N GLY A 545 1.99 21.15 5.24
CA GLY A 545 1.16 19.96 5.31
C GLY A 545 0.33 19.90 6.60
N LEU A 546 0.91 20.24 7.74
CA LEU A 546 0.22 20.29 9.03
C LEU A 546 -0.90 21.34 9.04
N ALA A 547 -0.63 22.54 8.52
CA ALA A 547 -1.64 23.61 8.43
C ALA A 547 -2.84 23.18 7.57
N VAL A 548 -2.60 22.55 6.44
CA VAL A 548 -3.66 22.01 5.57
C VAL A 548 -4.44 20.90 6.28
N SER A 549 -3.78 19.99 7.00
CA SER A 549 -4.46 18.93 7.76
C SER A 549 -5.36 19.49 8.85
N LEU A 550 -4.89 20.49 9.60
CA LEU A 550 -5.67 21.15 10.66
C LEU A 550 -6.87 21.93 10.09
N ALA A 551 -6.69 22.65 8.99
CA ALA A 551 -7.77 23.35 8.29
C ALA A 551 -8.85 22.37 7.78
N SER A 552 -8.43 21.23 7.21
CA SER A 552 -9.33 20.18 6.74
C SER A 552 -10.12 19.54 7.89
N LEU A 553 -9.46 19.31 9.02
CA LEU A 553 -10.10 18.79 10.23
C LEU A 553 -11.14 19.78 10.79
N ALA A 554 -10.83 21.08 10.84
CA ALA A 554 -11.74 22.12 11.27
C ALA A 554 -12.97 22.22 10.34
N ALA A 555 -12.75 22.17 9.02
CA ALA A 555 -13.83 22.21 8.03
C ALA A 555 -14.79 21.02 8.18
N LEU A 556 -14.25 19.80 8.34
CA LEU A 556 -15.08 18.60 8.57
C LEU A 556 -15.78 18.61 9.93
N GLY A 557 -15.14 19.14 10.97
CA GLY A 557 -15.76 19.36 12.28
C GLY A 557 -16.95 20.33 12.19
N GLY A 558 -16.80 21.42 11.45
CA GLY A 558 -17.88 22.37 11.14
C GLY A 558 -19.03 21.70 10.39
N MET A 559 -18.74 20.94 9.35
CA MET A 559 -19.75 20.18 8.61
C MET A 559 -20.52 19.18 9.52
N TRP A 560 -19.80 18.43 10.35
CA TRP A 560 -20.39 17.51 11.32
C TRP A 560 -21.34 18.21 12.30
N TYR A 561 -20.93 19.37 12.83
CA TYR A 561 -21.74 20.17 13.74
C TYR A 561 -23.05 20.66 13.08
N HIS A 562 -22.97 21.18 11.84
CA HIS A 562 -24.15 21.65 11.12
C HIS A 562 -25.14 20.53 10.78
N VAL A 563 -24.65 19.34 10.40
CA VAL A 563 -25.52 18.18 10.10
C VAL A 563 -26.27 17.67 11.33
N ARG A 564 -25.71 17.83 12.53
CA ARG A 564 -26.33 17.38 13.79
C ARG A 564 -27.26 18.39 14.43
N ARG A 565 -27.25 19.64 14.00
CA ARG A 565 -28.20 20.62 14.53
C ARG A 565 -29.61 20.21 14.09
N PRO A 566 -30.55 19.96 15.04
CA PRO A 566 -31.95 19.78 14.68
C PRO A 566 -32.38 21.06 13.95
N THR A 567 -32.94 20.92 12.74
CA THR A 567 -33.67 22.01 12.08
C THR A 567 -34.73 22.46 13.07
N ARG A 568 -34.53 23.62 13.70
CA ARG A 568 -35.63 24.27 14.45
C ARG A 568 -36.74 24.47 13.41
N SER A 569 -37.77 23.62 13.51
CA SER A 569 -39.01 23.83 12.79
C SER A 569 -39.57 25.19 13.24
N SER A 570 -39.40 26.18 12.38
CA SER A 570 -40.12 27.44 12.44
C SER A 570 -41.59 27.20 12.14
#